data_fc6aefec96c5f50ad008992e4dde70ea
#
_entry.id   fc6aefec96c5f50ad008992e4dde70ea
#
_cell.length_a   1.000
_cell.length_b   1.000
_cell.length_c   1.000
_cell.angle_alpha   90.00
_cell.angle_beta   90.00
_cell.angle_gamma   90.00
#
_symmetry.space_group_name_H-M   'P 1'
#
loop_
_entity.id
_entity.type
_entity.pdbx_description
1 polymer ?
#
loop_
_entity_poly.entity_id
_entity_poly.type
_entity_poly.pdbx_seq_one_letter_code
_entity_poly.pdbx_strand_id
1 'polypeptide(L)'
;MIYKLYPYGKRKAFNVTYDDGVQQDVRFVKLLNQYGLKGTFNLNSALVASEFEWIHESGCVVKRLKTEDIPALYAGHEVASHTLTHPYMHDLTKEEILRELSADKANLEALLGQTIKGFAVPFDYYSELIAKCVEECGFEYARISEESHSFHPQKDDYHWRATVFHCCEELEDLTQQFMESCEELALFQIVGHTYDLDIENKWDLIETIFRQISKQDDILPMTTIEIIHYLKAMDQAEITDQSIQNNSNLSLWFDIDHTVREVKPGERLFHISI
;
A
#
# COMPACT_ATOMS: atom_id res chain seq x y z
N MET A 1 16.48 -15.06 21.83
CA MET A 1 15.11 -14.74 21.32
C MET A 1 15.24 -14.21 19.92
N ILE A 2 14.38 -14.64 18.97
CA ILE A 2 14.44 -14.22 17.56
C ILE A 2 13.19 -13.41 17.23
N TYR A 3 13.36 -12.23 16.64
CA TYR A 3 12.27 -11.40 16.12
C TYR A 3 12.50 -11.15 14.63
N LYS A 4 11.44 -11.24 13.83
CA LYS A 4 11.44 -10.84 12.42
C LYS A 4 11.44 -9.33 12.31
N LEU A 5 12.19 -8.80 11.36
CA LEU A 5 12.30 -7.37 11.11
C LEU A 5 12.02 -7.07 9.63
N TYR A 6 11.57 -5.88 9.34
CA TYR A 6 11.60 -5.32 7.98
C TYR A 6 13.04 -5.04 7.52
N PRO A 7 13.26 -4.76 6.23
CA PRO A 7 14.59 -4.44 5.71
C PRO A 7 15.34 -3.41 6.56
N TYR A 8 16.66 -3.56 6.59
CA TYR A 8 17.58 -2.69 7.35
C TYR A 8 17.38 -2.75 8.88
N GLY A 9 16.73 -3.79 9.39
CA GLY A 9 16.52 -3.98 10.81
C GLY A 9 15.38 -3.14 11.39
N LYS A 10 14.46 -2.66 10.55
CA LYS A 10 13.32 -1.86 10.99
C LYS A 10 12.23 -2.76 11.58
N ARG A 11 11.57 -2.29 12.63
CA ARG A 11 10.52 -3.06 13.32
C ARG A 11 9.15 -2.89 12.66
N LYS A 12 8.93 -1.77 11.99
CA LYS A 12 7.64 -1.31 11.50
C LYS A 12 7.72 -0.90 10.04
N ALA A 13 6.63 -1.06 9.30
CA ALA A 13 6.45 -0.49 7.98
C ALA A 13 5.29 0.53 7.97
N PHE A 14 5.46 1.59 7.20
CA PHE A 14 4.45 2.60 6.97
C PHE A 14 4.16 2.74 5.48
N ASN A 15 2.88 2.85 5.14
CA ASN A 15 2.40 3.07 3.77
C ASN A 15 1.16 3.95 3.77
N VAL A 16 0.94 4.64 2.67
CA VAL A 16 -0.36 5.24 2.34
C VAL A 16 -0.84 4.67 1.02
N THR A 17 -2.16 4.44 0.87
CA THR A 17 -2.76 3.95 -0.37
C THR A 17 -3.96 4.84 -0.73
N TYR A 18 -3.87 5.56 -1.86
CA TYR A 18 -4.82 6.61 -2.24
C TYR A 18 -5.38 6.37 -3.62
N ASP A 19 -6.68 6.70 -3.78
CA ASP A 19 -7.46 6.34 -4.94
C ASP A 19 -7.70 7.53 -5.88
N ASP A 20 -8.12 7.21 -7.10
CA ASP A 20 -8.71 8.10 -8.09
C ASP A 20 -7.76 8.87 -9.02
N GLY A 21 -6.53 9.16 -8.64
CA GLY A 21 -5.60 9.89 -9.51
C GLY A 21 -6.08 11.32 -9.83
N VAL A 22 -6.19 12.16 -8.81
CA VAL A 22 -6.74 13.51 -8.87
C VAL A 22 -5.67 14.60 -8.70
N GLN A 23 -5.99 15.84 -9.05
CA GLN A 23 -5.02 16.95 -8.98
C GLN A 23 -4.48 17.22 -7.58
N GLN A 24 -5.24 16.89 -6.54
CA GLN A 24 -4.81 16.99 -5.15
C GLN A 24 -3.62 16.07 -4.82
N ASP A 25 -3.43 15.00 -5.60
CA ASP A 25 -2.27 14.09 -5.46
C ASP A 25 -0.94 14.83 -5.64
N VAL A 26 -0.91 15.90 -6.44
CA VAL A 26 0.30 16.72 -6.62
C VAL A 26 0.82 17.28 -5.30
N ARG A 27 -0.09 17.81 -4.46
CA ARG A 27 0.27 18.30 -3.11
C ARG A 27 0.66 17.15 -2.20
N PHE A 28 -0.09 16.05 -2.25
CA PHE A 28 0.11 14.89 -1.40
C PHE A 28 1.46 14.20 -1.66
N VAL A 29 1.77 13.94 -2.92
CA VAL A 29 3.07 13.36 -3.34
C VAL A 29 4.24 14.27 -2.95
N LYS A 30 4.07 15.59 -3.08
CA LYS A 30 5.09 16.54 -2.62
C LYS A 30 5.36 16.40 -1.11
N LEU A 31 4.32 16.21 -0.29
CA LEU A 31 4.47 15.97 1.15
C LEU A 31 5.15 14.62 1.41
N LEU A 32 4.73 13.54 0.75
CA LEU A 32 5.39 12.24 0.88
C LEU A 32 6.89 12.33 0.57
N ASN A 33 7.24 12.95 -0.54
CA ASN A 33 8.64 13.14 -0.95
C ASN A 33 9.41 14.01 0.03
N GLN A 34 8.81 15.08 0.57
CA GLN A 34 9.42 15.95 1.57
C GLN A 34 9.80 15.21 2.85
N TYR A 35 8.98 14.24 3.26
CA TYR A 35 9.20 13.44 4.46
C TYR A 35 9.85 12.08 4.19
N GLY A 36 10.25 11.80 2.94
CA GLY A 36 10.88 10.54 2.55
C GLY A 36 9.96 9.32 2.69
N LEU A 37 8.65 9.53 2.57
CA LEU A 37 7.63 8.49 2.67
C LEU A 37 7.26 7.94 1.29
N LYS A 38 6.69 6.74 1.27
CA LYS A 38 6.20 6.09 0.05
C LYS A 38 4.68 5.93 0.10
N GLY A 39 4.08 5.90 -1.08
CA GLY A 39 2.64 5.65 -1.26
C GLY A 39 2.36 4.72 -2.41
N THR A 40 1.14 4.20 -2.42
CA THR A 40 0.51 3.46 -3.51
C THR A 40 -0.66 4.28 -4.03
N PHE A 41 -0.73 4.49 -5.34
CA PHE A 41 -1.77 5.29 -5.98
C PHE A 41 -2.56 4.43 -6.94
N ASN A 42 -3.86 4.31 -6.69
CA ASN A 42 -4.77 3.43 -7.41
C ASN A 42 -5.52 4.25 -8.48
N LEU A 43 -5.26 3.98 -9.74
CA LEU A 43 -5.69 4.85 -10.84
C LEU A 43 -6.75 4.18 -11.73
N ASN A 44 -7.64 5.00 -12.30
CA ASN A 44 -8.61 4.63 -13.32
C ASN A 44 -8.11 5.16 -14.67
N SER A 45 -7.53 4.32 -15.51
CA SER A 45 -6.83 4.80 -16.71
C SER A 45 -7.73 5.49 -17.73
N ALA A 46 -9.00 5.10 -17.88
CA ALA A 46 -9.92 5.78 -18.78
C ALA A 46 -10.38 7.15 -18.23
N LEU A 47 -10.46 7.32 -16.91
CA LEU A 47 -10.90 8.58 -16.31
C LEU A 47 -9.78 9.63 -16.35
N VAL A 48 -8.53 9.25 -16.04
CA VAL A 48 -7.38 10.18 -16.15
C VAL A 48 -7.16 10.62 -17.61
N ALA A 49 -7.38 9.73 -18.59
CA ALA A 49 -7.30 10.07 -20.01
C ALA A 49 -8.43 10.99 -20.49
N SER A 50 -9.57 11.01 -19.80
CA SER A 50 -10.74 11.82 -20.18
C SER A 50 -10.75 13.24 -19.62
N GLU A 51 -9.79 13.61 -18.78
CA GLU A 51 -9.79 14.89 -18.04
C GLU A 51 -11.10 15.11 -17.25
N PHE A 52 -11.70 14.03 -16.73
CA PHE A 52 -12.96 14.08 -16.01
C PHE A 52 -12.85 14.96 -14.77
N GLU A 53 -13.87 15.80 -14.54
CA GLU A 53 -14.00 16.61 -13.32
C GLU A 53 -15.41 16.53 -12.75
N TRP A 54 -15.52 16.70 -11.44
CA TRP A 54 -16.82 16.86 -10.76
C TRP A 54 -16.71 17.86 -9.63
N ILE A 55 -17.85 18.40 -9.23
CA ILE A 55 -17.94 19.32 -8.09
C ILE A 55 -18.62 18.57 -6.96
N HIS A 56 -17.89 18.39 -5.86
CA HIS A 56 -18.44 17.83 -4.64
C HIS A 56 -19.47 18.80 -4.02
N GLU A 57 -20.40 18.30 -3.23
CA GLU A 57 -21.45 19.14 -2.58
C GLU A 57 -20.89 20.25 -1.68
N SER A 58 -19.67 20.08 -1.14
CA SER A 58 -18.95 21.14 -0.41
C SER A 58 -18.47 22.29 -1.31
N GLY A 59 -18.58 22.18 -2.63
CA GLY A 59 -18.02 23.11 -3.61
C GLY A 59 -16.56 22.81 -4.01
N CYS A 60 -15.93 21.79 -3.46
CA CYS A 60 -14.61 21.33 -3.88
C CYS A 60 -14.66 20.82 -5.32
N VAL A 61 -13.78 21.35 -6.18
CA VAL A 61 -13.64 20.89 -7.56
C VAL A 61 -12.59 19.77 -7.59
N VAL A 62 -13.00 18.58 -7.99
CA VAL A 62 -12.14 17.42 -8.12
C VAL A 62 -11.89 17.14 -9.60
N LYS A 63 -10.63 17.19 -10.01
CA LYS A 63 -10.20 16.95 -11.40
C LYS A 63 -9.25 15.78 -11.45
N ARG A 64 -9.41 14.92 -12.43
CA ARG A 64 -8.44 13.87 -12.72
C ARG A 64 -7.11 14.48 -13.17
N LEU A 65 -6.03 13.78 -12.89
CA LEU A 65 -4.70 14.14 -13.41
C LEU A 65 -4.68 14.00 -14.94
N LYS A 66 -3.77 14.73 -15.56
CA LYS A 66 -3.46 14.51 -16.96
C LYS A 66 -2.57 13.29 -17.13
N THR A 67 -2.84 12.50 -18.15
CA THR A 67 -2.10 11.26 -18.44
C THR A 67 -0.60 11.48 -18.53
N GLU A 68 -0.17 12.58 -19.16
CA GLU A 68 1.24 12.92 -19.35
C GLU A 68 1.99 13.25 -18.04
N ASP A 69 1.29 13.66 -16.99
CA ASP A 69 1.90 14.04 -15.71
C ASP A 69 2.13 12.83 -14.80
N ILE A 70 1.39 11.73 -14.98
CA ILE A 70 1.35 10.55 -14.12
C ILE A 70 2.74 9.91 -13.94
N PRO A 71 3.53 9.62 -15.00
CA PRO A 71 4.81 8.94 -14.82
C PRO A 71 5.82 9.74 -13.99
N ALA A 72 5.83 11.06 -14.16
CA ALA A 72 6.73 11.93 -13.40
C ALA A 72 6.25 12.16 -11.96
N LEU A 73 4.94 12.32 -11.77
CA LEU A 73 4.35 12.58 -10.45
C LEU A 73 4.59 11.40 -9.50
N TYR A 74 4.29 10.17 -9.94
CA TYR A 74 4.39 9.00 -9.06
C TYR A 74 5.75 8.29 -9.11
N ALA A 75 6.78 8.92 -9.67
CA ALA A 75 8.13 8.37 -9.67
C ALA A 75 8.61 8.09 -8.23
N GLY A 76 8.99 6.84 -7.94
CA GLY A 76 9.39 6.40 -6.59
C GLY A 76 8.24 5.91 -5.70
N HIS A 77 7.01 5.99 -6.17
CA HIS A 77 5.80 5.43 -5.55
C HIS A 77 5.29 4.25 -6.37
N GLU A 78 4.34 3.50 -5.83
CA GLU A 78 3.62 2.47 -6.57
C GLU A 78 2.40 3.06 -7.26
N VAL A 79 2.17 2.66 -8.52
CA VAL A 79 0.88 2.83 -9.18
C VAL A 79 0.21 1.46 -9.26
N ALA A 80 -1.03 1.39 -8.83
CA ALA A 80 -1.90 0.24 -8.91
C ALA A 80 -3.18 0.56 -9.70
N SER A 81 -3.90 -0.48 -10.09
CA SER A 81 -5.16 -0.36 -10.83
C SER A 81 -6.34 -0.08 -9.87
N HIS A 82 -7.31 0.69 -10.37
CA HIS A 82 -8.58 0.96 -9.67
C HIS A 82 -9.79 0.76 -10.60
N THR A 83 -9.72 -0.21 -11.52
CA THR A 83 -10.60 -0.41 -12.67
C THR A 83 -10.46 0.65 -13.76
N LEU A 84 -10.94 0.31 -14.95
CA LEU A 84 -10.88 1.20 -16.13
C LEU A 84 -11.74 2.46 -15.94
N THR A 85 -12.99 2.30 -15.48
CA THR A 85 -14.03 3.33 -15.48
C THR A 85 -14.68 3.58 -14.12
N HIS A 86 -14.16 2.98 -13.04
CA HIS A 86 -14.67 3.10 -11.67
C HIS A 86 -16.14 2.66 -11.51
N PRO A 87 -16.55 1.48 -11.99
CA PRO A 87 -17.93 1.00 -11.88
C PRO A 87 -18.24 0.42 -10.50
N TYR A 88 -19.52 0.28 -10.17
CA TYR A 88 -19.97 -0.61 -9.10
C TYR A 88 -19.79 -2.06 -9.54
N MET A 89 -18.71 -2.71 -9.09
CA MET A 89 -18.31 -4.05 -9.56
C MET A 89 -19.34 -5.14 -9.26
N HIS A 90 -20.20 -4.95 -8.25
CA HIS A 90 -21.27 -5.91 -7.93
C HIS A 90 -22.39 -5.97 -8.99
N ASP A 91 -22.52 -4.95 -9.82
CA ASP A 91 -23.50 -4.90 -10.91
C ASP A 91 -22.98 -5.54 -12.19
N LEU A 92 -21.70 -5.94 -12.23
CA LEU A 92 -21.02 -6.43 -13.42
C LEU A 92 -21.04 -7.95 -13.52
N THR A 93 -21.14 -8.45 -14.74
CA THR A 93 -20.85 -9.85 -15.07
C THR A 93 -19.35 -10.14 -14.94
N LYS A 94 -18.99 -11.44 -14.83
CA LYS A 94 -17.56 -11.85 -14.80
C LYS A 94 -16.78 -11.28 -15.98
N GLU A 95 -17.33 -11.33 -17.18
CA GLU A 95 -16.70 -10.84 -18.41
C GLU A 95 -16.48 -9.33 -18.38
N GLU A 96 -17.40 -8.58 -17.80
CA GLU A 96 -17.27 -7.14 -17.62
C GLU A 96 -16.21 -6.80 -16.57
N ILE A 97 -16.16 -7.52 -15.44
CA ILE A 97 -15.11 -7.38 -14.42
C ILE A 97 -13.74 -7.64 -15.05
N LEU A 98 -13.58 -8.75 -15.78
CA LEU A 98 -12.28 -9.06 -16.43
C LEU A 98 -11.87 -7.98 -17.44
N ARG A 99 -12.82 -7.39 -18.17
CA ARG A 99 -12.54 -6.29 -19.10
C ARG A 99 -12.08 -5.04 -18.36
N GLU A 100 -12.78 -4.63 -17.29
CA GLU A 100 -12.42 -3.48 -16.47
C GLU A 100 -11.00 -3.62 -15.90
N LEU A 101 -10.66 -4.80 -15.38
CA LEU A 101 -9.37 -5.09 -14.79
C LEU A 101 -8.25 -5.17 -15.82
N SER A 102 -8.45 -5.97 -16.89
CA SER A 102 -7.39 -6.22 -17.88
C SER A 102 -7.10 -5.01 -18.75
N ALA A 103 -8.12 -4.22 -19.11
CA ALA A 103 -7.93 -3.01 -19.92
C ALA A 103 -7.23 -1.91 -19.11
N ASP A 104 -7.61 -1.72 -17.85
CA ASP A 104 -6.95 -0.74 -16.97
C ASP A 104 -5.48 -1.09 -16.77
N LYS A 105 -5.20 -2.35 -16.42
CA LYS A 105 -3.84 -2.86 -16.27
C LYS A 105 -3.00 -2.59 -17.51
N ALA A 106 -3.49 -2.98 -18.70
CA ALA A 106 -2.77 -2.79 -19.96
C ALA A 106 -2.49 -1.32 -20.27
N ASN A 107 -3.45 -0.42 -20.00
CA ASN A 107 -3.28 1.00 -20.21
C ASN A 107 -2.22 1.59 -19.27
N LEU A 108 -2.27 1.25 -17.97
CA LEU A 108 -1.30 1.72 -17.00
C LEU A 108 0.10 1.15 -17.25
N GLU A 109 0.21 -0.12 -17.65
CA GLU A 109 1.49 -0.73 -18.05
C GLU A 109 2.09 -0.05 -19.30
N ALA A 110 1.27 0.26 -20.29
CA ALA A 110 1.71 1.00 -21.47
C ALA A 110 2.17 2.43 -21.14
N LEU A 111 1.47 3.11 -20.21
CA LEU A 111 1.79 4.47 -19.77
C LEU A 111 3.11 4.53 -18.98
N LEU A 112 3.31 3.58 -18.07
CA LEU A 112 4.39 3.61 -17.10
C LEU A 112 5.63 2.79 -17.51
N GLY A 113 5.48 1.89 -18.49
CA GLY A 113 6.56 1.00 -18.94
C GLY A 113 6.96 -0.04 -17.89
N GLN A 114 6.07 -0.36 -16.94
CA GLN A 114 6.30 -1.33 -15.87
C GLN A 114 5.07 -2.19 -15.63
N THR A 115 5.24 -3.37 -15.03
CA THR A 115 4.12 -4.26 -14.69
C THR A 115 3.31 -3.68 -13.53
N ILE A 116 1.99 -3.61 -13.69
CA ILE A 116 1.05 -3.24 -12.64
C ILE A 116 0.66 -4.50 -11.85
N LYS A 117 0.95 -4.50 -10.56
CA LYS A 117 0.82 -5.67 -9.69
C LYS A 117 -0.34 -5.58 -8.71
N GLY A 118 -0.70 -4.37 -8.32
CA GLY A 118 -1.71 -4.08 -7.33
C GLY A 118 -3.04 -3.68 -7.92
N PHE A 119 -4.09 -3.98 -7.18
CA PHE A 119 -5.45 -3.55 -7.47
C PHE A 119 -6.14 -3.03 -6.20
N ALA A 120 -6.93 -1.97 -6.33
CA ALA A 120 -7.84 -1.51 -5.30
C ALA A 120 -9.27 -1.61 -5.81
N VAL A 121 -10.16 -2.17 -4.99
CA VAL A 121 -11.57 -2.36 -5.34
C VAL A 121 -12.29 -1.01 -5.22
N PRO A 122 -12.98 -0.51 -6.27
CA PRO A 122 -13.83 0.66 -6.19
C PRO A 122 -15.00 0.45 -5.22
N PHE A 123 -15.36 1.51 -4.50
CA PHE A 123 -16.39 1.46 -3.47
C PHE A 123 -16.10 0.38 -2.42
N ASP A 124 -17.08 -0.11 -1.69
CA ASP A 124 -16.87 -1.02 -0.55
C ASP A 124 -17.31 -2.45 -0.84
N TYR A 125 -17.27 -2.88 -2.11
CA TYR A 125 -17.81 -4.17 -2.47
C TYR A 125 -16.73 -5.20 -2.79
N TYR A 126 -16.53 -6.13 -1.87
CA TYR A 126 -15.72 -7.33 -2.08
C TYR A 126 -16.59 -8.57 -2.37
N SER A 127 -16.11 -9.45 -3.24
CA SER A 127 -16.66 -10.81 -3.40
C SER A 127 -15.56 -11.77 -3.86
N GLU A 128 -15.76 -13.07 -3.59
CA GLU A 128 -14.87 -14.11 -4.11
C GLU A 128 -14.76 -14.12 -5.64
N LEU A 129 -15.81 -13.69 -6.35
CA LEU A 129 -15.77 -13.55 -7.80
C LEU A 129 -14.79 -12.47 -8.23
N ILE A 130 -14.83 -11.30 -7.56
CA ILE A 130 -13.89 -10.19 -7.83
C ILE A 130 -12.47 -10.65 -7.54
N ALA A 131 -12.20 -11.27 -6.38
CA ALA A 131 -10.88 -11.78 -6.02
C ALA A 131 -10.32 -12.74 -7.07
N LYS A 132 -11.13 -13.68 -7.55
CA LYS A 132 -10.74 -14.63 -8.62
C LYS A 132 -10.46 -13.93 -9.95
N CYS A 133 -11.25 -12.92 -10.31
CA CYS A 133 -10.99 -12.13 -11.53
C CYS A 133 -9.69 -11.32 -11.43
N VAL A 134 -9.40 -10.75 -10.25
CA VAL A 134 -8.15 -10.01 -9.98
C VAL A 134 -6.95 -10.96 -10.14
N GLU A 135 -7.00 -12.15 -9.54
CA GLU A 135 -5.98 -13.18 -9.69
C GLU A 135 -5.83 -13.63 -11.15
N GLU A 136 -6.96 -13.89 -11.87
CA GLU A 136 -6.98 -14.28 -13.29
C GLU A 136 -6.34 -13.23 -14.20
N CYS A 137 -6.49 -11.93 -13.86
CA CYS A 137 -5.83 -10.82 -14.55
C CYS A 137 -4.33 -10.66 -14.17
N GLY A 138 -3.80 -11.47 -13.27
CA GLY A 138 -2.40 -11.48 -12.87
C GLY A 138 -2.00 -10.29 -11.98
N PHE A 139 -2.91 -9.79 -11.17
CA PHE A 139 -2.56 -8.94 -10.04
C PHE A 139 -2.08 -9.79 -8.87
N GLU A 140 -1.24 -9.22 -8.03
CA GLU A 140 -0.65 -9.92 -6.90
C GLU A 140 -1.37 -9.64 -5.57
N TYR A 141 -2.24 -8.60 -5.55
CA TYR A 141 -3.10 -8.27 -4.41
C TYR A 141 -4.35 -7.47 -4.83
N ALA A 142 -5.36 -7.51 -3.96
CA ALA A 142 -6.55 -6.66 -4.02
C ALA A 142 -6.76 -5.96 -2.66
N ARG A 143 -6.64 -4.62 -2.62
CA ARG A 143 -7.01 -3.82 -1.45
C ARG A 143 -8.51 -3.53 -1.51
N ILE A 144 -9.18 -3.75 -0.37
CA ILE A 144 -10.57 -3.40 -0.13
C ILE A 144 -10.65 -2.20 0.82
N SER A 145 -11.83 -1.61 0.96
CA SER A 145 -12.03 -0.40 1.78
C SER A 145 -12.29 -0.67 3.27
N GLU A 146 -12.55 -1.95 3.66
CA GLU A 146 -12.65 -2.29 5.07
C GLU A 146 -11.36 -1.93 5.82
N GLU A 147 -11.53 -1.30 6.99
CA GLU A 147 -10.43 -0.98 7.89
C GLU A 147 -10.14 -2.17 8.82
N SER A 148 -8.86 -2.40 9.10
CA SER A 148 -8.46 -3.48 10.01
C SER A 148 -8.34 -3.03 11.47
N HIS A 149 -8.04 -1.76 11.72
CA HIS A 149 -7.67 -1.16 13.00
C HIS A 149 -6.60 -2.00 13.75
N SER A 150 -5.76 -2.70 12.98
CA SER A 150 -4.73 -3.61 13.48
C SER A 150 -3.40 -3.33 12.80
N PHE A 151 -2.32 -3.48 13.55
CA PHE A 151 -0.96 -3.36 13.01
C PHE A 151 -0.39 -4.70 12.54
N HIS A 152 -1.10 -5.81 12.73
CA HIS A 152 -0.70 -7.10 12.20
C HIS A 152 -0.88 -7.15 10.69
N PRO A 153 0.15 -7.52 9.91
CA PRO A 153 0.03 -7.69 8.47
C PRO A 153 -1.05 -8.72 8.12
N GLN A 154 -1.78 -8.43 7.05
CA GLN A 154 -2.82 -9.33 6.54
C GLN A 154 -2.16 -10.58 5.92
N LYS A 155 -2.90 -11.70 5.88
CA LYS A 155 -2.46 -12.95 5.24
C LYS A 155 -3.16 -13.24 3.92
N ASP A 156 -4.29 -12.59 3.68
CA ASP A 156 -5.06 -12.72 2.44
C ASP A 156 -4.73 -11.52 1.54
N ASP A 157 -3.92 -11.77 0.53
CA ASP A 157 -3.49 -10.74 -0.40
C ASP A 157 -4.65 -10.20 -1.25
N TYR A 158 -5.68 -11.02 -1.50
CA TYR A 158 -6.84 -10.60 -2.30
C TYR A 158 -8.00 -10.04 -1.46
N HIS A 159 -7.82 -9.99 -0.14
CA HIS A 159 -8.71 -9.33 0.81
C HIS A 159 -7.89 -8.42 1.74
N TRP A 160 -7.01 -7.62 1.14
CA TRP A 160 -6.09 -6.75 1.87
C TRP A 160 -6.81 -5.53 2.42
N ARG A 161 -6.74 -5.33 3.74
CA ARG A 161 -7.35 -4.20 4.45
C ARG A 161 -6.29 -3.23 4.93
N ALA A 162 -6.49 -1.94 4.65
CA ALA A 162 -5.69 -0.90 5.27
C ALA A 162 -5.95 -0.83 6.78
N THR A 163 -5.08 -0.17 7.53
CA THR A 163 -5.29 0.00 8.97
C THR A 163 -6.45 0.96 9.23
N VAL A 164 -6.46 2.11 8.55
CA VAL A 164 -7.42 3.18 8.87
C VAL A 164 -7.64 4.10 7.66
N PHE A 165 -8.86 4.60 7.52
CA PHE A 165 -9.18 5.69 6.60
C PHE A 165 -8.72 7.04 7.17
N HIS A 166 -8.16 7.91 6.35
CA HIS A 166 -7.57 9.18 6.82
C HIS A 166 -8.58 10.15 7.44
N CYS A 167 -9.87 9.94 7.20
CA CYS A 167 -10.95 10.72 7.80
C CYS A 167 -11.47 10.13 9.12
N CYS A 168 -11.00 8.97 9.53
CA CYS A 168 -11.38 8.36 10.80
C CYS A 168 -10.99 9.25 11.98
N GLU A 169 -11.88 9.35 12.97
CA GLU A 169 -11.62 10.13 14.21
C GLU A 169 -10.47 9.52 15.03
N GLU A 170 -10.23 8.22 14.89
CA GLU A 170 -9.19 7.49 15.62
C GLU A 170 -7.79 7.57 14.98
N LEU A 171 -7.64 8.27 13.84
CA LEU A 171 -6.39 8.31 13.07
C LEU A 171 -5.18 8.78 13.90
N GLU A 172 -5.33 9.84 14.71
CA GLU A 172 -4.26 10.37 15.55
C GLU A 172 -3.88 9.36 16.64
N ASP A 173 -4.87 8.78 17.30
CA ASP A 173 -4.67 7.79 18.37
C ASP A 173 -4.00 6.51 17.82
N LEU A 174 -4.46 6.02 16.66
CA LEU A 174 -3.85 4.87 15.98
C LEU A 174 -2.41 5.18 15.53
N THR A 175 -2.15 6.40 15.07
CA THR A 175 -0.78 6.82 14.73
C THR A 175 0.13 6.76 15.96
N GLN A 176 -0.32 7.27 17.09
CA GLN A 176 0.45 7.22 18.35
C GLN A 176 0.67 5.79 18.83
N GLN A 177 -0.39 4.97 18.83
CA GLN A 177 -0.30 3.55 19.21
C GLN A 177 0.67 2.79 18.29
N PHE A 178 0.65 3.05 16.99
CA PHE A 178 1.60 2.44 16.05
C PHE A 178 3.05 2.83 16.36
N MET A 179 3.33 4.11 16.62
CA MET A 179 4.68 4.57 16.96
C MET A 179 5.19 3.89 18.25
N GLU A 180 4.31 3.63 19.22
CA GLU A 180 4.62 2.99 20.50
C GLU A 180 4.59 1.44 20.44
N SER A 181 4.03 0.86 19.37
CA SER A 181 3.88 -0.58 19.21
C SER A 181 5.23 -1.30 19.24
N CYS A 182 5.24 -2.44 19.95
CA CYS A 182 6.35 -3.39 19.97
C CYS A 182 6.03 -4.68 19.19
N GLU A 183 4.96 -4.69 18.40
CA GLU A 183 4.57 -5.84 17.60
C GLU A 183 5.63 -6.18 16.55
N GLU A 184 5.75 -7.48 16.27
CA GLU A 184 6.66 -7.98 15.23
C GLU A 184 6.08 -7.66 13.85
N LEU A 185 6.89 -7.08 12.96
CA LEU A 185 6.50 -6.68 11.61
C LEU A 185 5.23 -5.79 11.58
N ALA A 186 5.12 -4.87 12.56
CA ALA A 186 3.96 -3.98 12.61
C ALA A 186 3.82 -3.17 11.30
N LEU A 187 2.58 -3.06 10.81
CA LEU A 187 2.24 -2.31 9.59
C LEU A 187 1.17 -1.26 9.92
N PHE A 188 1.42 -0.02 9.52
CA PHE A 188 0.43 1.04 9.53
C PHE A 188 0.19 1.54 8.11
N GLN A 189 -1.02 1.33 7.61
CA GLN A 189 -1.43 1.73 6.27
C GLN A 189 -2.65 2.65 6.35
N ILE A 190 -2.50 3.87 5.82
CA ILE A 190 -3.59 4.86 5.75
C ILE A 190 -4.17 4.81 4.34
N VAL A 191 -5.52 4.76 4.25
CA VAL A 191 -6.26 4.77 2.99
C VAL A 191 -7.10 6.04 2.85
N GLY A 192 -7.38 6.49 1.63
CA GLY A 192 -8.29 7.59 1.35
C GLY A 192 -8.21 8.15 -0.05
N HIS A 193 -8.82 9.31 -0.23
CA HIS A 193 -8.74 10.12 -1.45
C HIS A 193 -8.16 11.48 -1.11
N THR A 194 -7.26 12.00 -1.90
CA THR A 194 -6.59 13.27 -1.57
C THR A 194 -7.53 14.48 -1.62
N TYR A 195 -8.63 14.40 -2.36
CA TYR A 195 -9.65 15.47 -2.38
C TYR A 195 -10.45 15.56 -1.06
N ASP A 196 -10.56 14.48 -0.29
CA ASP A 196 -11.22 14.52 1.03
C ASP A 196 -10.43 15.41 2.00
N LEU A 197 -9.10 15.52 1.83
CA LEU A 197 -8.27 16.43 2.63
C LEU A 197 -8.60 17.91 2.39
N ASP A 198 -9.03 18.27 1.17
CA ASP A 198 -9.57 19.61 0.87
C ASP A 198 -10.96 19.78 1.50
N ILE A 199 -11.84 18.79 1.33
CA ILE A 199 -13.23 18.82 1.79
C ILE A 199 -13.30 18.95 3.31
N GLU A 200 -12.48 18.18 4.02
CA GLU A 200 -12.48 18.10 5.48
C GLU A 200 -11.45 19.01 6.15
N ASN A 201 -10.68 19.76 5.34
CA ASN A 201 -9.60 20.63 5.82
C ASN A 201 -8.56 19.89 6.69
N LYS A 202 -8.16 18.68 6.27
CA LYS A 202 -7.26 17.78 7.03
C LYS A 202 -5.80 17.78 6.56
N TRP A 203 -5.38 18.69 5.69
CA TRP A 203 -4.00 18.75 5.22
C TRP A 203 -2.96 18.93 6.33
N ASP A 204 -3.25 19.77 7.32
CA ASP A 204 -2.33 20.02 8.45
C ASP A 204 -2.21 18.79 9.35
N LEU A 205 -3.29 18.03 9.51
CA LEU A 205 -3.31 16.77 10.23
C LEU A 205 -2.41 15.73 9.55
N ILE A 206 -2.65 15.48 8.27
CA ILE A 206 -1.88 14.46 7.53
C ILE A 206 -0.39 14.83 7.44
N GLU A 207 -0.06 16.11 7.24
CA GLU A 207 1.32 16.58 7.28
C GLU A 207 1.97 16.39 8.65
N THR A 208 1.20 16.60 9.73
CA THR A 208 1.70 16.37 11.09
C THR A 208 2.01 14.89 11.31
N ILE A 209 1.15 13.98 10.87
CA ILE A 209 1.38 12.53 10.92
C ILE A 209 2.63 12.16 10.12
N PHE A 210 2.76 12.62 8.89
CA PHE A 210 3.94 12.33 8.06
C PHE A 210 5.25 12.80 8.71
N ARG A 211 5.24 14.00 9.30
CA ARG A 211 6.37 14.53 10.05
C ARG A 211 6.71 13.72 11.30
N GLN A 212 5.71 13.16 12.00
CA GLN A 212 5.94 12.31 13.18
C GLN A 212 6.53 10.96 12.75
N ILE A 213 5.93 10.30 11.77
CA ILE A 213 6.38 9.02 11.22
C ILE A 213 7.81 9.11 10.67
N SER A 214 8.13 10.17 9.91
CA SER A 214 9.45 10.35 9.30
C SER A 214 10.61 10.53 10.29
N LYS A 215 10.30 10.81 11.56
CA LYS A 215 11.31 10.95 12.64
C LYS A 215 11.59 9.64 13.37
N GLN A 216 10.84 8.58 13.07
CA GLN A 216 11.00 7.30 13.74
C GLN A 216 12.04 6.46 13.01
N ASP A 217 13.15 6.19 13.67
CA ASP A 217 14.26 5.41 13.06
C ASP A 217 13.90 3.94 12.85
N ASP A 218 12.88 3.42 13.52
CA ASP A 218 12.45 2.02 13.44
C ASP A 218 11.31 1.77 12.46
N ILE A 219 10.83 2.81 11.76
CA ILE A 219 9.79 2.72 10.72
C ILE A 219 10.43 2.77 9.33
N LEU A 220 10.02 1.85 8.45
CA LEU A 220 10.41 1.81 7.05
C LEU A 220 9.24 2.22 6.16
N PRO A 221 9.36 3.30 5.38
CA PRO A 221 8.39 3.62 4.33
C PRO A 221 8.48 2.62 3.18
N MET A 222 7.37 1.96 2.86
CA MET A 222 7.28 0.96 1.79
C MET A 222 6.00 1.16 0.99
N THR A 223 5.99 0.72 -0.26
CA THR A 223 4.74 0.61 -1.03
C THR A 223 4.00 -0.68 -0.67
N THR A 224 2.72 -0.79 -1.04
CA THR A 224 1.92 -1.99 -0.72
C THR A 224 2.55 -3.25 -1.31
N ILE A 225 3.00 -3.21 -2.56
CA ILE A 225 3.63 -4.37 -3.19
C ILE A 225 4.98 -4.73 -2.56
N GLU A 226 5.78 -3.74 -2.14
CA GLU A 226 7.04 -4.01 -1.42
C GLU A 226 6.78 -4.72 -0.09
N ILE A 227 5.72 -4.32 0.65
CA ILE A 227 5.31 -4.96 1.90
C ILE A 227 4.90 -6.41 1.64
N ILE A 228 4.00 -6.65 0.69
CA ILE A 228 3.49 -7.98 0.36
C ILE A 228 4.63 -8.91 -0.07
N HIS A 229 5.52 -8.44 -0.95
CA HIS A 229 6.67 -9.24 -1.37
C HIS A 229 7.59 -9.60 -0.20
N TYR A 230 7.83 -8.64 0.70
CA TYR A 230 8.69 -8.90 1.85
C TYR A 230 8.06 -9.89 2.84
N LEU A 231 6.77 -9.76 3.11
CA LEU A 231 6.05 -10.70 4.00
C LEU A 231 6.03 -12.12 3.41
N LYS A 232 5.75 -12.26 2.10
CA LYS A 232 5.83 -13.55 1.39
C LYS A 232 7.24 -14.17 1.43
N ALA A 233 8.26 -13.33 1.31
CA ALA A 233 9.64 -13.78 1.44
C ALA A 233 9.96 -14.22 2.87
N MET A 234 9.48 -13.50 3.87
CA MET A 234 9.64 -13.83 5.28
C MET A 234 8.96 -15.16 5.66
N ASP A 235 7.82 -15.47 5.06
CA ASP A 235 7.09 -16.74 5.27
C ASP A 235 7.84 -17.95 4.70
N GLN A 236 8.81 -17.76 3.79
CA GLN A 236 9.66 -18.83 3.27
C GLN A 236 10.88 -19.13 4.15
N ALA A 237 11.11 -18.33 5.20
CA ALA A 237 12.21 -18.58 6.12
C ALA A 237 11.91 -19.79 7.03
N GLU A 238 12.84 -20.69 7.12
CA GLU A 238 12.83 -21.78 8.10
C GLU A 238 13.59 -21.34 9.35
N ILE A 239 12.88 -21.17 10.46
CA ILE A 239 13.45 -20.74 11.73
C ILE A 239 13.42 -21.91 12.70
N THR A 240 14.59 -22.26 13.22
CA THR A 240 14.77 -23.30 14.25
C THR A 240 15.52 -22.74 15.46
N ASP A 241 15.62 -23.49 16.53
CA ASP A 241 16.40 -23.11 17.72
C ASP A 241 17.91 -22.92 17.46
N GLN A 242 18.42 -23.37 16.32
CA GLN A 242 19.85 -23.36 16.00
C GLN A 242 20.18 -22.56 14.74
N SER A 243 19.25 -22.33 13.86
CA SER A 243 19.51 -21.67 12.57
C SER A 243 18.29 -21.02 11.96
N ILE A 244 18.57 -20.04 11.11
CA ILE A 244 17.61 -19.42 10.20
C ILE A 244 18.08 -19.72 8.77
N GLN A 245 17.24 -20.36 7.96
CA GLN A 245 17.48 -20.58 6.52
C GLN A 245 16.56 -19.65 5.72
N ASN A 246 17.16 -18.82 4.88
CA ASN A 246 16.41 -17.99 3.93
C ASN A 246 16.20 -18.74 2.61
N ASN A 247 14.98 -19.20 2.35
CA ASN A 247 14.60 -19.91 1.11
C ASN A 247 13.98 -18.94 0.07
N SER A 248 13.94 -17.65 0.36
CA SER A 248 13.37 -16.62 -0.52
C SER A 248 14.43 -15.99 -1.46
N ASN A 249 13.97 -15.11 -2.32
CA ASN A 249 14.81 -14.32 -3.23
C ASN A 249 15.14 -12.90 -2.70
N LEU A 250 14.71 -12.56 -1.48
CA LEU A 250 14.99 -11.28 -0.83
C LEU A 250 15.88 -11.48 0.40
N SER A 251 16.69 -10.49 0.76
CA SER A 251 17.36 -10.46 2.05
C SER A 251 16.34 -10.31 3.17
N LEU A 252 16.44 -11.17 4.19
CA LEU A 252 15.56 -11.15 5.37
C LEU A 252 16.33 -10.65 6.58
N TRP A 253 15.63 -9.96 7.47
CA TRP A 253 16.24 -9.32 8.63
C TRP A 253 15.63 -9.85 9.93
N PHE A 254 16.50 -10.08 10.90
CA PHE A 254 16.13 -10.63 12.21
C PHE A 254 16.88 -9.90 13.33
N ASP A 255 16.22 -9.73 14.48
CA ASP A 255 16.89 -9.43 15.74
C ASP A 255 17.11 -10.75 16.48
N ILE A 256 18.36 -11.13 16.66
CA ILE A 256 18.76 -12.32 17.38
C ILE A 256 19.50 -11.87 18.64
N ASP A 257 18.88 -12.07 19.80
CA ASP A 257 19.46 -11.69 21.10
C ASP A 257 20.00 -10.24 21.11
N HIS A 258 19.16 -9.30 20.65
CA HIS A 258 19.45 -7.86 20.53
C HIS A 258 20.54 -7.52 19.49
N THR A 259 20.76 -8.40 18.53
CA THR A 259 21.68 -8.14 17.42
C THR A 259 20.95 -8.28 16.09
N VAL A 260 20.89 -7.19 15.33
CA VAL A 260 20.29 -7.19 14.00
C VAL A 260 21.19 -7.97 13.03
N ARG A 261 20.59 -8.92 12.30
CA ARG A 261 21.23 -9.76 11.31
C ARG A 261 20.46 -9.75 9.99
N GLU A 262 21.19 -9.63 8.91
CA GLU A 262 20.71 -9.89 7.55
C GLU A 262 21.01 -11.35 7.19
N VAL A 263 20.04 -12.04 6.61
CA VAL A 263 20.18 -13.39 6.04
C VAL A 263 19.85 -13.30 4.55
N LYS A 264 20.89 -13.45 3.72
CA LYS A 264 20.77 -13.28 2.26
C LYS A 264 20.02 -14.46 1.63
N PRO A 265 19.51 -14.30 0.39
CA PRO A 265 18.90 -15.40 -0.36
C PRO A 265 19.80 -16.67 -0.38
N GLY A 266 19.23 -17.81 0.01
CA GLY A 266 19.90 -19.08 0.08
C GLY A 266 20.86 -19.27 1.27
N GLU A 267 21.06 -18.24 2.08
CA GLU A 267 21.95 -18.31 3.25
C GLU A 267 21.29 -19.05 4.41
N ARG A 268 22.14 -19.80 5.16
CA ARG A 268 21.79 -20.34 6.47
C ARG A 268 22.65 -19.68 7.54
N LEU A 269 22.03 -18.96 8.43
CA LEU A 269 22.66 -18.35 9.60
C LEU A 269 22.50 -19.26 10.80
N PHE A 270 23.60 -19.67 11.41
CA PHE A 270 23.58 -20.40 12.67
C PHE A 270 23.65 -19.45 13.85
N HIS A 271 22.87 -19.73 14.86
CA HIS A 271 22.89 -19.01 16.14
C HIS A 271 22.83 -20.03 17.29
N ILE A 272 23.47 -19.72 18.39
CA ILE A 272 23.41 -20.51 19.62
C ILE A 272 22.48 -19.75 20.56
N SER A 273 21.32 -20.30 20.87
CA SER A 273 20.50 -19.78 21.97
C SER A 273 21.24 -20.06 23.28
N ILE A 274 21.70 -19.01 23.92
CA ILE A 274 22.33 -19.08 25.25
C ILE A 274 21.24 -19.13 26.33
#